data_3da975dd999eb17c105e44309c4f3b1b
#
_entry.id   3da975dd999eb17c105e44309c4f3b1b
#
_cell.length_a   1.000
_cell.length_b   1.000
_cell.length_c   1.000
_cell.angle_alpha   90.00
_cell.angle_beta   90.00
_cell.angle_gamma   90.00
#
_symmetry.space_group_name_H-M   'P 1'
#
loop_
_entity.id
_entity.type
_entity.pdbx_description
1 polymer ?
#
loop_
_entity_poly.entity_id
_entity_poly.type
_entity_poly.pdbx_seq_one_letter_code
_entity_poly.pdbx_strand_id
1 'polypeptide(L)'
;MKPIERFLRETDRVPLMPMPTPLHPMHYQPSGKDVSLLIKRDDMTGVGPGGNKIRSLEFLLGEARSKGASKILAAGPEQSNLCALTAAACAKAGLDCELIINAAEPARKEGNLLLEELLGTKIHFLGPCDGAVRNRRMEELAAAYQSAGEQIYVVRNGATTGRGALGYTAAVVEMKRQCENLGIGRMTIFAPGGNGGVAAGLIYGNQLMGQPFRIVIVSVEDDRDTLTAHIRSTISEAEEITGLPMDVPVEQAAEITDAYRGGGWGENTEESQQAVLSFARSEGIFIENVYTSKVLVGMMDWIEQEKVSGPVCYLHTGGLGSLFAQY
;
A
#
# COMPACT_ATOMS: atom_id res chain seq x y z
N MET A 1 -4.58 19.11 -18.77
CA MET A 1 -4.50 17.68 -18.37
C MET A 1 -3.10 17.18 -18.72
N LYS A 2 -2.35 16.68 -17.75
CA LYS A 2 -1.01 16.10 -17.94
C LYS A 2 -1.11 14.77 -18.72
N PRO A 3 -0.04 14.32 -19.42
CA PRO A 3 -0.05 13.03 -20.10
C PRO A 3 -0.43 11.86 -19.20
N ILE A 4 0.08 11.83 -17.97
CA ILE A 4 -0.24 10.77 -17.00
C ILE A 4 -1.73 10.76 -16.62
N GLU A 5 -2.39 11.91 -16.48
CA GLU A 5 -3.83 11.94 -16.18
C GLU A 5 -4.66 11.33 -17.31
N ARG A 6 -4.23 11.55 -18.58
CA ARG A 6 -4.86 10.92 -19.74
C ARG A 6 -4.67 9.41 -19.69
N PHE A 7 -3.43 8.95 -19.50
CA PHE A 7 -3.09 7.53 -19.42
C PHE A 7 -3.93 6.81 -18.37
N LEU A 8 -3.97 7.35 -17.14
CA LEU A 8 -4.74 6.77 -16.02
C LEU A 8 -6.24 6.69 -16.31
N ARG A 9 -6.79 7.63 -17.06
CA ARG A 9 -8.20 7.63 -17.43
C ARG A 9 -8.53 6.60 -18.52
N GLU A 10 -7.59 6.37 -19.45
CA GLU A 10 -7.74 5.44 -20.57
C GLU A 10 -7.33 4.01 -20.22
N THR A 11 -6.64 3.81 -19.10
CA THR A 11 -6.21 2.51 -18.62
C THR A 11 -7.37 1.71 -18.02
N ASP A 12 -7.49 0.46 -18.45
CA ASP A 12 -8.47 -0.49 -17.89
C ASP A 12 -8.26 -0.66 -16.39
N ARG A 13 -9.35 -0.47 -15.64
CA ARG A 13 -9.37 -0.72 -14.20
C ARG A 13 -10.75 -1.20 -13.75
N VAL A 14 -10.77 -1.95 -12.65
CA VAL A 14 -12.00 -2.31 -11.96
C VAL A 14 -12.29 -1.21 -10.94
N PRO A 15 -13.43 -0.51 -11.02
CA PRO A 15 -13.76 0.54 -10.05
C PRO A 15 -14.14 -0.10 -8.71
N LEU A 16 -13.19 -0.20 -7.80
CA LEU A 16 -13.38 -0.76 -6.46
C LEU A 16 -13.76 0.32 -5.44
N MET A 17 -13.11 1.47 -5.50
CA MET A 17 -13.38 2.58 -4.58
C MET A 17 -14.62 3.38 -5.02
N PRO A 18 -15.57 3.63 -4.11
CA PRO A 18 -16.81 4.36 -4.44
C PRO A 18 -16.56 5.86 -4.67
N MET A 19 -15.52 6.42 -4.08
CA MET A 19 -15.13 7.83 -4.16
C MET A 19 -13.66 8.01 -3.75
N PRO A 20 -13.06 9.19 -3.96
CA PRO A 20 -11.75 9.52 -3.41
C PRO A 20 -11.72 9.33 -1.89
N THR A 21 -10.60 8.82 -1.38
CA THR A 21 -10.45 8.70 0.07
C THR A 21 -10.31 10.08 0.72
N PRO A 22 -10.79 10.27 1.97
CA PRO A 22 -10.73 11.57 2.62
C PRO A 22 -9.30 12.09 2.82
N LEU A 23 -9.13 13.40 2.69
CA LEU A 23 -7.97 14.16 3.14
C LEU A 23 -8.50 15.25 4.08
N HIS A 24 -8.12 15.20 5.35
CA HIS A 24 -8.64 16.13 6.36
C HIS A 24 -7.60 16.44 7.44
N PRO A 25 -7.77 17.53 8.23
CA PRO A 25 -6.93 17.80 9.38
C PRO A 25 -6.97 16.67 10.41
N MET A 26 -5.88 16.49 11.15
CA MET A 26 -5.80 15.64 12.33
C MET A 26 -5.42 16.48 13.56
N HIS A 27 -5.84 16.02 14.75
CA HIS A 27 -5.63 16.71 16.02
C HIS A 27 -4.39 16.21 16.76
N TYR A 28 -3.88 15.04 16.41
CA TYR A 28 -2.68 14.46 16.98
C TYR A 28 -1.47 15.34 16.66
N GLN A 29 -1.05 16.14 17.62
CA GLN A 29 0.05 17.08 17.43
C GLN A 29 1.21 16.79 18.39
N PRO A 30 2.45 16.92 17.91
CA PRO A 30 3.60 16.95 18.79
C PRO A 30 3.52 18.21 19.69
N SER A 31 3.95 18.10 20.93
CA SER A 31 3.89 19.18 21.89
C SER A 31 4.72 20.40 21.43
N GLY A 32 4.10 21.56 21.40
CA GLY A 32 4.78 22.85 21.21
C GLY A 32 5.17 23.23 19.76
N LYS A 33 4.72 22.48 18.75
CA LYS A 33 4.97 22.80 17.33
C LYS A 33 3.69 23.23 16.62
N ASP A 34 3.75 24.37 15.94
CA ASP A 34 2.65 24.88 15.10
C ASP A 34 2.83 24.37 13.66
N VAL A 35 2.40 23.13 13.42
CA VAL A 35 2.43 22.47 12.10
C VAL A 35 1.03 22.03 11.72
N SER A 36 0.58 22.40 10.52
CA SER A 36 -0.69 21.93 9.98
C SER A 36 -0.59 20.45 9.62
N LEU A 37 -1.26 19.60 10.38
CA LEU A 37 -1.26 18.16 10.18
C LEU A 37 -2.52 17.69 9.47
N LEU A 38 -2.31 16.87 8.47
CA LEU A 38 -3.34 16.27 7.64
C LEU A 38 -3.20 14.75 7.64
N ILE A 39 -4.30 14.06 7.43
CA ILE A 39 -4.33 12.61 7.23
C ILE A 39 -5.03 12.27 5.91
N LYS A 40 -4.38 11.45 5.11
CA LYS A 40 -4.96 10.80 3.93
C LYS A 40 -5.44 9.42 4.31
N ARG A 41 -6.76 9.20 4.25
CA ARG A 41 -7.46 8.04 4.81
C ARG A 41 -7.61 6.90 3.79
N ASP A 42 -6.48 6.29 3.38
CA ASP A 42 -6.52 5.13 2.47
C ASP A 42 -6.96 3.83 3.17
N ASP A 43 -7.15 3.86 4.48
CA ASP A 43 -7.92 2.86 5.24
C ASP A 43 -9.42 2.88 4.91
N MET A 44 -9.93 3.95 4.29
CA MET A 44 -11.35 4.13 3.95
C MET A 44 -11.64 3.89 2.46
N THR A 45 -11.04 2.89 1.84
CA THR A 45 -11.26 2.56 0.42
C THR A 45 -12.60 1.88 0.13
N GLY A 46 -13.36 1.48 1.16
CA GLY A 46 -14.72 0.96 1.01
C GLY A 46 -14.82 -0.48 0.49
N VAL A 47 -13.73 -1.24 0.53
CA VAL A 47 -13.68 -2.67 0.17
C VAL A 47 -12.94 -3.45 1.26
N GLY A 48 -13.55 -4.49 1.79
CA GLY A 48 -13.02 -5.25 2.92
C GLY A 48 -12.72 -4.33 4.11
N PRO A 49 -11.64 -4.56 4.85
CA PRO A 49 -11.25 -3.67 5.96
C PRO A 49 -10.69 -2.31 5.51
N GLY A 50 -10.61 -2.05 4.20
CA GLY A 50 -9.95 -0.88 3.65
C GLY A 50 -8.42 -0.99 3.64
N GLY A 51 -7.77 -0.18 2.79
CA GLY A 51 -6.32 -0.11 2.72
C GLY A 51 -5.75 0.12 1.32
N ASN A 52 -4.46 0.43 1.31
CA ASN A 52 -3.69 0.83 0.14
C ASN A 52 -3.73 -0.15 -1.05
N LYS A 53 -3.88 -1.45 -0.78
CA LYS A 53 -3.86 -2.47 -1.84
C LYS A 53 -5.04 -2.33 -2.80
N ILE A 54 -6.17 -1.77 -2.36
CA ILE A 54 -7.33 -1.53 -3.22
C ILE A 54 -6.98 -0.60 -4.38
N ARG A 55 -6.14 0.42 -4.16
CA ARG A 55 -5.68 1.30 -5.24
C ARG A 55 -4.90 0.54 -6.32
N SER A 56 -3.98 -0.32 -5.90
CA SER A 56 -3.21 -1.17 -6.83
C SER A 56 -4.11 -2.21 -7.51
N LEU A 57 -5.02 -2.82 -6.75
CA LEU A 57 -5.91 -3.87 -7.23
C LEU A 57 -6.91 -3.36 -8.28
N GLU A 58 -7.33 -2.09 -8.26
CA GLU A 58 -8.13 -1.53 -9.35
C GLU A 58 -7.46 -1.75 -10.72
N PHE A 59 -6.15 -1.48 -10.82
CA PHE A 59 -5.38 -1.61 -12.06
C PHE A 59 -4.99 -3.06 -12.36
N LEU A 60 -4.61 -3.83 -11.33
CA LEU A 60 -4.23 -5.25 -11.51
C LEU A 60 -5.43 -6.10 -11.94
N LEU A 61 -6.60 -5.89 -11.33
CA LEU A 61 -7.82 -6.62 -11.74
C LEU A 61 -8.37 -6.12 -13.07
N GLY A 62 -8.12 -4.84 -13.43
CA GLY A 62 -8.40 -4.34 -14.77
C GLY A 62 -7.56 -5.08 -15.82
N GLU A 63 -6.26 -5.22 -15.59
CA GLU A 63 -5.38 -5.99 -16.46
C GLU A 63 -5.76 -7.49 -16.49
N ALA A 64 -6.09 -8.08 -15.33
CA ALA A 64 -6.55 -9.46 -15.26
C ALA A 64 -7.77 -9.70 -16.16
N ARG A 65 -8.77 -8.82 -16.09
CA ARG A 65 -9.96 -8.87 -16.96
C ARG A 65 -9.62 -8.72 -18.45
N SER A 66 -8.76 -7.79 -18.80
CA SER A 66 -8.36 -7.58 -20.20
C SER A 66 -7.61 -8.80 -20.78
N LYS A 67 -6.94 -9.57 -19.92
CA LYS A 67 -6.29 -10.85 -20.25
C LYS A 67 -7.24 -12.06 -20.19
N GLY A 68 -8.53 -11.85 -19.89
CA GLY A 68 -9.52 -12.91 -19.78
C GLY A 68 -9.36 -13.80 -18.54
N ALA A 69 -8.67 -13.34 -17.50
CA ALA A 69 -8.49 -14.10 -16.29
C ALA A 69 -9.84 -14.31 -15.56
N SER A 70 -10.10 -15.58 -15.22
CA SER A 70 -11.26 -16.00 -14.43
C SER A 70 -10.91 -16.17 -12.95
N LYS A 71 -9.63 -16.40 -12.65
CA LYS A 71 -9.13 -16.68 -11.31
C LYS A 71 -7.90 -15.84 -10.98
N ILE A 72 -7.86 -15.34 -9.75
CA ILE A 72 -6.76 -14.57 -9.20
C ILE A 72 -6.05 -15.39 -8.13
N LEU A 73 -4.72 -15.43 -8.20
CA LEU A 73 -3.88 -16.01 -7.16
C LEU A 73 -3.12 -14.89 -6.45
N ALA A 74 -3.09 -14.92 -5.13
CA ALA A 74 -2.23 -14.06 -4.32
C ALA A 74 -1.58 -14.88 -3.21
N ALA A 75 -0.44 -14.39 -2.71
CA ALA A 75 0.29 -15.09 -1.65
C ALA A 75 0.80 -14.10 -0.60
N GLY A 76 0.87 -14.56 0.66
CA GLY A 76 1.33 -13.73 1.76
C GLY A 76 1.57 -14.53 3.04
N PRO A 77 2.09 -13.87 4.08
CA PRO A 77 2.10 -14.41 5.43
C PRO A 77 0.67 -14.47 6.01
N GLU A 78 0.53 -15.07 7.18
CA GLU A 78 -0.75 -15.35 7.84
C GLU A 78 -1.68 -14.13 7.95
N GLN A 79 -1.16 -12.96 8.31
CA GLN A 79 -1.93 -11.72 8.45
C GLN A 79 -1.70 -10.74 7.29
N SER A 80 -1.59 -11.26 6.07
CA SER A 80 -1.32 -10.46 4.88
C SER A 80 -2.47 -9.52 4.53
N ASN A 81 -2.25 -8.21 4.63
CA ASN A 81 -3.21 -7.21 4.13
C ASN A 81 -3.42 -7.31 2.60
N LEU A 82 -2.42 -7.80 1.85
CA LEU A 82 -2.59 -8.04 0.42
C LEU A 82 -3.60 -9.16 0.17
N CYS A 83 -3.46 -10.29 0.87
CA CYS A 83 -4.34 -11.46 0.69
C CYS A 83 -5.80 -11.10 1.00
N ALA A 84 -6.06 -10.54 2.18
CA ALA A 84 -7.41 -10.17 2.58
C ALA A 84 -8.05 -9.13 1.62
N LEU A 85 -7.29 -8.11 1.20
CA LEU A 85 -7.81 -7.11 0.28
C LEU A 85 -7.95 -7.62 -1.15
N THR A 86 -7.11 -8.60 -1.59
CA THR A 86 -7.28 -9.26 -2.88
C THR A 86 -8.55 -10.10 -2.88
N ALA A 87 -8.79 -10.89 -1.82
CA ALA A 87 -10.02 -11.66 -1.67
C ALA A 87 -11.27 -10.76 -1.72
N ALA A 88 -11.26 -9.65 -0.95
CA ALA A 88 -12.38 -8.71 -0.93
C ALA A 88 -12.60 -8.00 -2.28
N ALA A 89 -11.52 -7.62 -2.96
CA ALA A 89 -11.58 -7.00 -4.28
C ALA A 89 -12.11 -7.98 -5.35
N CYS A 90 -11.68 -9.25 -5.31
CA CYS A 90 -12.17 -10.29 -6.21
C CYS A 90 -13.65 -10.57 -5.98
N ALA A 91 -14.09 -10.71 -4.72
CA ALA A 91 -15.50 -10.89 -4.39
C ALA A 91 -16.37 -9.74 -4.95
N LYS A 92 -15.94 -8.49 -4.76
CA LYS A 92 -16.63 -7.32 -5.34
C LYS A 92 -16.60 -7.30 -6.87
N ALA A 93 -15.51 -7.80 -7.47
CA ALA A 93 -15.33 -7.83 -8.92
C ALA A 93 -16.00 -9.05 -9.60
N GLY A 94 -16.51 -10.02 -8.85
CA GLY A 94 -17.04 -11.28 -9.39
C GLY A 94 -15.95 -12.16 -10.02
N LEU A 95 -14.76 -12.21 -9.42
CA LEU A 95 -13.63 -13.03 -9.84
C LEU A 95 -13.34 -14.08 -8.77
N ASP A 96 -12.98 -15.29 -9.19
CA ASP A 96 -12.50 -16.31 -8.27
C ASP A 96 -11.14 -15.89 -7.66
N CYS A 97 -10.94 -16.22 -6.39
CA CYS A 97 -9.69 -15.92 -5.68
C CYS A 97 -9.23 -17.13 -4.88
N GLU A 98 -7.95 -17.47 -5.00
CA GLU A 98 -7.30 -18.44 -4.13
C GLU A 98 -6.04 -17.81 -3.52
N LEU A 99 -5.79 -18.11 -2.25
CA LEU A 99 -4.68 -17.56 -1.48
C LEU A 99 -3.69 -18.64 -1.09
N ILE A 100 -2.41 -18.29 -1.09
CA ILE A 100 -1.32 -19.17 -0.67
C ILE A 100 -0.66 -18.55 0.55
N ILE A 101 -0.78 -19.21 1.71
CA ILE A 101 -0.33 -18.70 3.00
C ILE A 101 0.80 -19.59 3.54
N ASN A 102 1.95 -18.98 3.88
CA ASN A 102 3.10 -19.69 4.44
C ASN A 102 3.02 -19.81 5.97
N ALA A 103 1.91 -20.32 6.45
CA ALA A 103 1.67 -20.67 7.84
C ALA A 103 0.93 -22.01 7.91
N ALA A 104 0.90 -22.62 9.08
CA ALA A 104 0.00 -23.74 9.36
C ALA A 104 -1.44 -23.21 9.46
N GLU A 105 -2.42 -24.03 9.09
CA GLU A 105 -3.82 -23.66 9.31
C GLU A 105 -4.11 -23.58 10.80
N PRO A 106 -4.53 -22.41 11.32
CA PRO A 106 -4.80 -22.27 12.74
C PRO A 106 -6.14 -22.91 13.12
N ALA A 107 -6.26 -23.38 14.37
CA ALA A 107 -7.52 -23.92 14.90
C ALA A 107 -8.65 -22.87 14.94
N ARG A 108 -8.30 -21.60 15.09
CA ARG A 108 -9.22 -20.46 15.02
C ARG A 108 -8.62 -19.38 14.13
N LYS A 109 -9.39 -18.91 13.17
CA LYS A 109 -8.99 -17.80 12.30
C LYS A 109 -9.34 -16.46 12.95
N GLU A 110 -8.37 -15.56 12.93
CA GLU A 110 -8.48 -14.20 13.49
C GLU A 110 -7.94 -13.19 12.49
N GLY A 111 -8.23 -11.91 12.70
CA GLY A 111 -7.71 -10.85 11.86
C GLY A 111 -8.02 -11.02 10.38
N ASN A 112 -7.02 -10.93 9.54
CA ASN A 112 -7.17 -11.07 8.09
C ASN A 112 -7.64 -12.46 7.67
N LEU A 113 -7.17 -13.54 8.32
CA LEU A 113 -7.63 -14.90 8.03
C LEU A 113 -9.13 -15.09 8.25
N LEU A 114 -9.71 -14.46 9.28
CA LEU A 114 -11.15 -14.48 9.50
C LEU A 114 -11.89 -13.77 8.36
N LEU A 115 -11.39 -12.65 7.88
CA LEU A 115 -11.98 -11.93 6.76
C LEU A 115 -11.94 -12.76 5.47
N GLU A 116 -10.84 -13.45 5.21
CA GLU A 116 -10.68 -14.35 4.06
C GLU A 116 -11.66 -15.54 4.11
N GLU A 117 -11.87 -16.11 5.31
CA GLU A 117 -12.87 -17.16 5.52
C GLU A 117 -14.29 -16.68 5.28
N LEU A 118 -14.66 -15.50 5.82
CA LEU A 118 -15.98 -14.89 5.62
C LEU A 118 -16.27 -14.59 4.15
N LEU A 119 -15.23 -14.30 3.36
CA LEU A 119 -15.32 -14.09 1.92
C LEU A 119 -15.44 -15.41 1.12
N GLY A 120 -15.33 -16.57 1.80
CA GLY A 120 -15.38 -17.88 1.16
C GLY A 120 -14.17 -18.17 0.28
N THR A 121 -13.05 -17.48 0.50
CA THR A 121 -11.84 -17.63 -0.30
C THR A 121 -11.15 -18.94 0.01
N LYS A 122 -10.76 -19.68 -1.02
CA LYS A 122 -9.96 -20.90 -0.84
C LYS A 122 -8.53 -20.54 -0.45
N ILE A 123 -8.07 -21.11 0.67
CA ILE A 123 -6.73 -20.87 1.21
C ILE A 123 -5.91 -22.17 1.15
N HIS A 124 -4.69 -22.05 0.61
CA HIS A 124 -3.69 -23.12 0.60
C HIS A 124 -2.66 -22.82 1.70
N PHE A 125 -2.77 -23.51 2.82
CA PHE A 125 -1.79 -23.42 3.91
C PHE A 125 -0.60 -24.33 3.60
N LEU A 126 0.61 -23.75 3.54
CA LEU A 126 1.84 -24.46 3.22
C LEU A 126 2.60 -24.98 4.45
N GLY A 127 2.16 -24.58 5.64
CA GLY A 127 3.00 -24.65 6.83
C GLY A 127 4.07 -23.54 6.85
N PRO A 128 4.86 -23.43 7.94
CA PRO A 128 5.92 -22.45 8.06
C PRO A 128 6.98 -22.64 6.97
N CYS A 129 7.17 -21.65 6.12
CA CYS A 129 8.21 -21.59 5.11
C CYS A 129 8.54 -20.15 4.75
N ASP A 130 9.67 -19.93 4.07
CA ASP A 130 10.07 -18.60 3.62
C ASP A 130 9.25 -18.11 2.41
N GLY A 131 9.41 -16.81 2.10
CA GLY A 131 8.70 -16.17 0.99
C GLY A 131 9.08 -16.73 -0.38
N ALA A 132 10.30 -17.25 -0.57
CA ALA A 132 10.73 -17.82 -1.84
C ALA A 132 10.05 -19.17 -2.09
N VAL A 133 9.92 -20.02 -1.09
CA VAL A 133 9.16 -21.27 -1.16
C VAL A 133 7.69 -20.98 -1.44
N ARG A 134 7.08 -20.05 -0.72
CA ARG A 134 5.69 -19.63 -0.93
C ARG A 134 5.45 -19.17 -2.38
N ASN A 135 6.30 -18.28 -2.89
CA ASN A 135 6.14 -17.75 -4.24
C ASN A 135 6.29 -18.84 -5.30
N ARG A 136 7.24 -19.77 -5.14
CA ARG A 136 7.40 -20.93 -6.02
C ARG A 136 6.14 -21.80 -6.04
N ARG A 137 5.55 -22.07 -4.89
CA ARG A 137 4.31 -22.85 -4.79
C ARG A 137 3.13 -22.15 -5.48
N MET A 138 3.06 -20.83 -5.38
CA MET A 138 2.06 -20.04 -6.13
C MET A 138 2.26 -20.18 -7.65
N GLU A 139 3.49 -20.11 -8.13
CA GLU A 139 3.82 -20.28 -9.56
C GLU A 139 3.51 -21.70 -10.05
N GLU A 140 3.85 -22.73 -9.27
CA GLU A 140 3.50 -24.12 -9.57
C GLU A 140 1.98 -24.32 -9.69
N LEU A 141 1.21 -23.74 -8.77
CA LEU A 141 -0.25 -23.79 -8.79
C LEU A 141 -0.82 -23.05 -10.01
N ALA A 142 -0.29 -21.86 -10.32
CA ALA A 142 -0.68 -21.12 -11.52
C ALA A 142 -0.42 -21.91 -12.80
N ALA A 143 0.75 -22.55 -12.92
CA ALA A 143 1.11 -23.37 -14.06
C ALA A 143 0.20 -24.61 -14.20
N ALA A 144 -0.17 -25.24 -13.08
CA ALA A 144 -1.09 -26.37 -13.08
C ALA A 144 -2.49 -25.98 -13.61
N TYR A 145 -3.04 -24.86 -13.16
CA TYR A 145 -4.31 -24.34 -13.64
C TYR A 145 -4.25 -23.95 -15.13
N GLN A 146 -3.19 -23.28 -15.54
CA GLN A 146 -2.98 -22.91 -16.95
C GLN A 146 -2.89 -24.16 -17.85
N SER A 147 -2.23 -25.22 -17.38
CA SER A 147 -2.17 -26.51 -18.10
C SER A 147 -3.54 -27.19 -18.21
N ALA A 148 -4.44 -26.92 -17.27
CA ALA A 148 -5.85 -27.35 -17.31
C ALA A 148 -6.75 -26.43 -18.16
N GLY A 149 -6.21 -25.40 -18.78
CA GLY A 149 -6.93 -24.46 -19.64
C GLY A 149 -7.56 -23.27 -18.93
N GLU A 150 -7.28 -23.08 -17.62
CA GLU A 150 -7.79 -21.93 -16.87
C GLU A 150 -6.93 -20.67 -17.15
N GLN A 151 -7.59 -19.52 -17.23
CA GLN A 151 -6.91 -18.22 -17.35
C GLN A 151 -6.67 -17.64 -15.95
N ILE A 152 -5.41 -17.71 -15.52
CA ILE A 152 -4.99 -17.31 -14.18
C ILE A 152 -4.24 -15.99 -14.23
N TYR A 153 -4.51 -15.09 -13.28
CA TYR A 153 -3.71 -13.91 -13.03
C TYR A 153 -3.08 -13.96 -11.63
N VAL A 154 -1.78 -13.78 -11.57
CA VAL A 154 -1.01 -13.79 -10.32
C VAL A 154 -0.77 -12.37 -9.85
N VAL A 155 -1.26 -12.04 -8.65
CA VAL A 155 -0.93 -10.80 -7.96
C VAL A 155 0.38 -11.01 -7.22
N ARG A 156 1.45 -10.36 -7.69
CA ARG A 156 2.79 -10.44 -7.10
C ARG A 156 2.80 -9.89 -5.67
N ASN A 157 3.81 -10.32 -4.89
CA ASN A 157 3.97 -9.91 -3.50
C ASN A 157 3.85 -8.40 -3.31
N GLY A 158 3.10 -7.98 -2.29
CA GLY A 158 2.85 -6.56 -2.00
C GLY A 158 2.00 -5.81 -3.04
N ALA A 159 1.54 -6.44 -4.14
CA ALA A 159 1.03 -5.79 -5.34
C ALA A 159 2.08 -4.84 -5.98
N THR A 160 3.38 -5.12 -5.73
CA THR A 160 4.51 -4.30 -6.14
C THR A 160 4.92 -4.67 -7.56
N THR A 161 4.34 -3.97 -8.50
CA THR A 161 4.61 -4.01 -9.96
C THR A 161 4.37 -2.63 -10.53
N GLY A 162 4.90 -2.35 -11.73
CA GLY A 162 4.61 -1.09 -12.42
C GLY A 162 3.11 -0.83 -12.60
N ARG A 163 2.33 -1.88 -12.91
CA ARG A 163 0.87 -1.78 -13.01
C ARG A 163 0.22 -1.47 -11.67
N GLY A 164 0.65 -2.11 -10.58
CA GLY A 164 0.16 -1.86 -9.23
C GLY A 164 0.51 -0.45 -8.73
N ALA A 165 1.67 0.07 -9.08
CA ALA A 165 2.12 1.43 -8.73
C ALA A 165 1.22 2.52 -9.31
N LEU A 166 0.52 2.27 -10.44
CA LEU A 166 -0.44 3.22 -11.03
C LEU A 166 -1.54 3.60 -10.04
N GLY A 167 -1.88 2.73 -9.08
CA GLY A 167 -2.82 3.05 -8.01
C GLY A 167 -2.41 4.27 -7.18
N TYR A 168 -1.12 4.35 -6.81
CA TYR A 168 -0.58 5.51 -6.09
C TYR A 168 -0.19 6.66 -7.00
N THR A 169 0.13 6.40 -8.26
CA THR A 169 0.21 7.45 -9.29
C THR A 169 -1.12 8.19 -9.43
N ALA A 170 -2.24 7.47 -9.43
CA ALA A 170 -3.57 8.05 -9.42
C ALA A 170 -3.90 8.77 -8.10
N ALA A 171 -3.41 8.26 -6.95
CA ALA A 171 -3.58 8.92 -5.67
C ALA A 171 -2.90 10.30 -5.61
N VAL A 172 -1.77 10.50 -6.28
CA VAL A 172 -1.12 11.82 -6.39
C VAL A 172 -2.02 12.81 -7.15
N VAL A 173 -2.62 12.39 -8.26
CA VAL A 173 -3.58 13.22 -9.01
C VAL A 173 -4.78 13.58 -8.14
N GLU A 174 -5.29 12.62 -7.38
CA GLU A 174 -6.40 12.81 -6.43
C GLU A 174 -6.04 13.81 -5.34
N MET A 175 -4.91 13.59 -4.64
CA MET A 175 -4.46 14.47 -3.55
C MET A 175 -4.17 15.89 -4.04
N LYS A 176 -3.58 16.04 -5.24
CA LYS A 176 -3.36 17.37 -5.83
C LYS A 176 -4.66 18.14 -5.98
N ARG A 177 -5.72 17.50 -6.51
CA ARG A 177 -7.05 18.11 -6.64
C ARG A 177 -7.67 18.43 -5.28
N GLN A 178 -7.51 17.55 -4.30
CA GLN A 178 -7.99 17.80 -2.93
C GLN A 178 -7.28 19.01 -2.30
N CYS A 179 -5.95 19.12 -2.45
CA CYS A 179 -5.20 20.28 -1.97
C CYS A 179 -5.64 21.57 -2.66
N GLU A 180 -5.84 21.56 -3.98
CA GLU A 180 -6.35 22.72 -4.72
C GLU A 180 -7.71 23.18 -4.20
N ASN A 181 -8.64 22.24 -3.94
CA ASN A 181 -9.97 22.54 -3.41
C ASN A 181 -9.94 23.06 -1.96
N LEU A 182 -8.96 22.62 -1.16
CA LEU A 182 -8.80 23.02 0.23
C LEU A 182 -7.91 24.26 0.42
N GLY A 183 -7.34 24.79 -0.67
CA GLY A 183 -6.39 25.92 -0.61
C GLY A 183 -5.07 25.54 0.07
N ILE A 184 -4.71 24.26 0.07
CA ILE A 184 -3.46 23.76 0.65
C ILE A 184 -2.35 23.89 -0.38
N GLY A 185 -1.26 24.57 0.01
CA GLY A 185 -0.07 24.68 -0.81
C GLY A 185 0.75 23.38 -0.90
N ARG A 186 2.06 23.53 -1.13
CA ARG A 186 2.97 22.37 -1.19
C ARG A 186 3.01 21.64 0.17
N MET A 187 2.66 20.38 0.17
CA MET A 187 2.53 19.52 1.34
C MET A 187 3.66 18.48 1.37
N THR A 188 4.16 18.14 2.56
CA THR A 188 5.04 16.98 2.75
C THR A 188 4.21 15.75 3.08
N ILE A 189 4.40 14.65 2.34
CA ILE A 189 3.68 13.40 2.55
C ILE A 189 4.62 12.36 3.15
N PHE A 190 4.25 11.81 4.30
CA PHE A 190 4.90 10.65 4.91
C PHE A 190 4.13 9.38 4.57
N ALA A 191 4.84 8.40 4.00
CA ALA A 191 4.26 7.15 3.53
C ALA A 191 5.15 5.94 3.88
N PRO A 192 4.58 4.73 4.04
CA PRO A 192 5.36 3.54 4.32
C PRO A 192 6.10 3.02 3.08
N GLY A 193 7.32 2.53 3.29
CA GLY A 193 8.09 1.72 2.38
C GLY A 193 8.24 0.30 2.92
N GLY A 194 7.39 -0.64 2.47
CA GLY A 194 7.64 -2.08 2.58
C GLY A 194 8.30 -2.56 1.30
N ASN A 195 7.59 -3.37 0.49
CA ASN A 195 8.09 -3.83 -0.83
C ASN A 195 8.23 -2.70 -1.90
N GLY A 196 7.99 -1.44 -1.58
CA GLY A 196 8.22 -0.29 -2.46
C GLY A 196 7.06 0.14 -3.37
N GLY A 197 5.97 -0.63 -3.51
CA GLY A 197 4.90 -0.31 -4.49
C GLY A 197 4.16 1.01 -4.23
N VAL A 198 3.85 1.33 -2.98
CA VAL A 198 3.26 2.62 -2.57
C VAL A 198 4.21 3.77 -2.89
N ALA A 199 5.46 3.62 -2.46
CA ALA A 199 6.51 4.61 -2.66
C ALA A 199 6.76 4.87 -4.15
N ALA A 200 6.89 3.82 -4.95
CA ALA A 200 7.09 3.91 -6.40
C ALA A 200 5.96 4.71 -7.07
N GLY A 201 4.71 4.38 -6.77
CA GLY A 201 3.56 5.08 -7.35
C GLY A 201 3.48 6.55 -6.91
N LEU A 202 3.75 6.86 -5.63
CA LEU A 202 3.80 8.23 -5.13
C LEU A 202 4.91 9.04 -5.81
N ILE A 203 6.14 8.52 -5.84
CA ILE A 203 7.31 9.20 -6.41
C ILE A 203 7.10 9.43 -7.90
N TYR A 204 6.73 8.39 -8.63
CA TYR A 204 6.49 8.45 -10.06
C TYR A 204 5.38 9.44 -10.41
N GLY A 205 4.22 9.31 -9.77
CA GLY A 205 3.10 10.24 -9.97
C GLY A 205 3.46 11.68 -9.62
N ASN A 206 4.20 11.89 -8.53
CA ASN A 206 4.62 13.22 -8.11
C ASN A 206 5.53 13.90 -9.16
N GLN A 207 6.48 13.15 -9.73
CA GLN A 207 7.35 13.65 -10.80
C GLN A 207 6.53 14.02 -12.05
N LEU A 208 5.69 13.13 -12.54
CA LEU A 208 4.88 13.36 -13.73
C LEU A 208 3.85 14.49 -13.56
N MET A 209 3.41 14.73 -12.32
CA MET A 209 2.51 15.85 -11.99
C MET A 209 3.25 17.18 -11.74
N GLY A 210 4.58 17.22 -11.84
CA GLY A 210 5.40 18.40 -11.65
C GLY A 210 5.73 18.72 -10.18
N GLN A 211 5.89 17.67 -9.39
CA GLN A 211 6.34 17.70 -7.98
C GLN A 211 5.49 18.59 -7.04
N PRO A 212 4.15 18.40 -7.03
CA PRO A 212 3.30 19.18 -6.14
C PRO A 212 3.59 18.92 -4.65
N PHE A 213 4.23 17.79 -4.32
CA PHE A 213 4.50 17.36 -2.96
C PHE A 213 6.00 17.16 -2.70
N ARG A 214 6.40 17.24 -1.43
CA ARG A 214 7.62 16.64 -0.92
C ARG A 214 7.27 15.24 -0.42
N ILE A 215 8.00 14.23 -0.85
CA ILE A 215 7.73 12.83 -0.49
C ILE A 215 8.79 12.33 0.48
N VAL A 216 8.35 11.82 1.62
CA VAL A 216 9.19 11.15 2.61
C VAL A 216 8.70 9.71 2.78
N ILE A 217 9.55 8.75 2.49
CA ILE A 217 9.26 7.33 2.63
C ILE A 217 9.95 6.79 3.89
N VAL A 218 9.17 6.24 4.80
CA VAL A 218 9.67 5.56 5.99
C VAL A 218 9.72 4.06 5.69
N SER A 219 10.94 3.53 5.54
CA SER A 219 11.12 2.09 5.39
C SER A 219 10.69 1.38 6.68
N VAL A 220 9.94 0.30 6.53
CA VAL A 220 9.43 -0.52 7.63
C VAL A 220 9.96 -1.95 7.62
N GLU A 221 10.65 -2.33 6.55
CA GLU A 221 11.14 -3.68 6.28
C GLU A 221 12.64 -3.68 5.98
N ASP A 222 13.02 -3.19 4.82
CA ASP A 222 14.39 -3.20 4.31
C ASP A 222 15.22 -1.99 4.77
N ASP A 223 16.53 -2.06 4.59
CA ASP A 223 17.36 -0.87 4.63
C ASP A 223 17.05 0.08 3.46
N ARG A 224 17.52 1.31 3.59
CA ARG A 224 17.25 2.38 2.62
C ARG A 224 17.67 2.01 1.20
N ASP A 225 18.83 1.39 1.03
CA ASP A 225 19.42 1.13 -0.29
C ASP A 225 18.68 -0.01 -1.00
N THR A 226 18.31 -1.06 -0.27
CA THR A 226 17.46 -2.17 -0.74
C THR A 226 16.08 -1.67 -1.16
N LEU A 227 15.41 -0.90 -0.30
CA LEU A 227 14.11 -0.31 -0.64
C LEU A 227 14.19 0.61 -1.85
N THR A 228 15.24 1.43 -1.96
CA THR A 228 15.45 2.31 -3.11
C THR A 228 15.59 1.52 -4.41
N ALA A 229 16.29 0.38 -4.38
CA ALA A 229 16.42 -0.51 -5.54
C ALA A 229 15.06 -1.11 -5.95
N HIS A 230 14.23 -1.54 -5.00
CA HIS A 230 12.88 -2.03 -5.25
C HIS A 230 11.98 -0.95 -5.88
N ILE A 231 12.03 0.27 -5.33
CA ILE A 231 11.28 1.42 -5.86
C ILE A 231 11.71 1.72 -7.30
N ARG A 232 13.01 1.76 -7.57
CA ARG A 232 13.55 2.02 -8.92
C ARG A 232 13.08 0.97 -9.92
N SER A 233 13.18 -0.31 -9.57
CA SER A 233 12.70 -1.41 -10.43
C SER A 233 11.21 -1.27 -10.74
N THR A 234 10.38 -0.95 -9.73
CA THR A 234 8.94 -0.78 -9.90
C THR A 234 8.59 0.44 -10.75
N ILE A 235 9.35 1.53 -10.62
CA ILE A 235 9.18 2.72 -11.46
C ILE A 235 9.57 2.39 -12.91
N SER A 236 10.67 1.68 -13.15
CA SER A 236 11.06 1.27 -14.50
C SER A 236 9.96 0.46 -15.19
N GLU A 237 9.33 -0.50 -14.49
CA GLU A 237 8.16 -1.21 -15.02
C GLU A 237 6.98 -0.25 -15.33
N ALA A 238 6.77 0.78 -14.50
CA ALA A 238 5.70 1.75 -14.74
C ALA A 238 5.99 2.66 -15.94
N GLU A 239 7.24 3.05 -16.14
CA GLU A 239 7.71 3.79 -17.31
C GLU A 239 7.49 3.00 -18.61
N GLU A 240 7.82 1.71 -18.61
CA GLU A 240 7.58 0.83 -19.76
C GLU A 240 6.08 0.74 -20.09
N ILE A 241 5.22 0.62 -19.08
CA ILE A 241 3.77 0.52 -19.26
C ILE A 241 3.16 1.83 -19.78
N THR A 242 3.62 2.97 -19.26
CA THR A 242 3.03 4.28 -19.56
C THR A 242 3.65 4.99 -20.75
N GLY A 243 4.89 4.64 -21.12
CA GLY A 243 5.71 5.37 -22.07
C GLY A 243 6.15 6.76 -21.59
N LEU A 244 6.04 7.03 -20.27
CA LEU A 244 6.37 8.34 -19.68
C LEU A 244 7.57 8.20 -18.74
N PRO A 245 8.79 8.62 -19.15
CA PRO A 245 9.97 8.51 -18.31
C PRO A 245 9.94 9.52 -17.16
N MET A 246 10.63 9.18 -16.07
CA MET A 246 10.93 10.08 -14.96
C MET A 246 12.27 10.77 -15.23
N ASP A 247 12.29 12.09 -15.13
CA ASP A 247 13.47 12.91 -15.51
C ASP A 247 14.60 12.91 -14.46
N VAL A 248 14.31 12.47 -13.23
CA VAL A 248 15.26 12.48 -12.11
C VAL A 248 15.32 11.14 -11.39
N PRO A 249 16.47 10.75 -10.83
CA PRO A 249 16.59 9.51 -10.07
C PRO A 249 15.77 9.55 -8.77
N VAL A 250 15.41 8.38 -8.25
CA VAL A 250 14.58 8.19 -7.05
C VAL A 250 15.12 8.96 -5.86
N GLU A 251 16.45 8.96 -5.68
CA GLU A 251 17.16 9.60 -4.58
C GLU A 251 17.07 11.14 -4.58
N GLN A 252 16.74 11.72 -5.73
CA GLN A 252 16.48 13.16 -5.86
C GLN A 252 14.99 13.49 -5.84
N ALA A 253 14.14 12.49 -6.13
CA ALA A 253 12.70 12.63 -6.22
C ALA A 253 11.99 12.51 -4.86
N ALA A 254 12.60 11.80 -3.90
CA ALA A 254 12.05 11.57 -2.57
C ALA A 254 13.15 11.36 -1.54
N GLU A 255 12.80 11.57 -0.28
CA GLU A 255 13.65 11.23 0.87
C GLU A 255 13.21 9.87 1.42
N ILE A 256 14.17 8.96 1.61
CA ILE A 256 13.93 7.61 2.11
C ILE A 256 14.73 7.44 3.40
N THR A 257 14.07 7.02 4.47
CA THR A 257 14.68 6.77 5.78
C THR A 257 14.31 5.38 6.29
N ASP A 258 15.27 4.67 6.86
CA ASP A 258 15.13 3.38 7.53
C ASP A 258 15.34 3.46 9.06
N ALA A 259 15.44 4.69 9.58
CA ALA A 259 15.73 4.93 11.00
C ALA A 259 14.61 4.43 11.95
N TYR A 260 13.40 4.21 11.45
CA TYR A 260 12.22 3.85 12.26
C TYR A 260 11.74 2.42 12.03
N ARG A 261 12.49 1.61 11.26
CA ARG A 261 12.07 0.25 10.90
C ARG A 261 12.16 -0.75 12.06
N GLY A 262 12.93 -0.44 13.12
CA GLY A 262 13.26 -1.40 14.16
C GLY A 262 14.10 -2.56 13.62
N GLY A 263 13.78 -3.77 14.01
CA GLY A 263 14.41 -5.00 13.50
C GLY A 263 13.98 -5.40 12.07
N GLY A 264 13.01 -4.70 11.48
CA GLY A 264 12.47 -4.97 10.14
C GLY A 264 10.98 -5.26 10.14
N TRP A 265 10.52 -6.02 9.14
CA TRP A 265 9.11 -6.36 8.99
C TRP A 265 8.60 -7.21 10.17
N GLY A 266 7.46 -6.78 10.73
CA GLY A 266 6.84 -7.47 11.87
C GLY A 266 7.50 -7.19 13.23
N GLU A 267 8.67 -6.59 13.27
CA GLU A 267 9.37 -6.22 14.51
C GLU A 267 8.87 -4.86 15.01
N ASN A 268 8.22 -4.88 16.16
CA ASN A 268 7.66 -3.67 16.77
C ASN A 268 8.69 -3.03 17.69
N THR A 269 8.72 -1.69 17.71
CA THR A 269 9.45 -0.92 18.71
C THR A 269 8.50 -0.43 19.80
N GLU A 270 9.04 -0.03 20.95
CA GLU A 270 8.22 0.55 22.02
C GLU A 270 7.50 1.82 21.54
N GLU A 271 8.20 2.67 20.78
CA GLU A 271 7.64 3.88 20.19
C GLU A 271 6.48 3.57 19.23
N SER A 272 6.62 2.53 18.39
CA SER A 272 5.56 2.13 17.46
C SER A 272 4.32 1.62 18.19
N GLN A 273 4.48 0.86 19.28
CA GLN A 273 3.37 0.38 20.12
C GLN A 273 2.67 1.54 20.84
N GLN A 274 3.44 2.48 21.40
CA GLN A 274 2.89 3.67 22.04
C GLN A 274 2.16 4.56 21.03
N ALA A 275 2.66 4.68 19.81
CA ALA A 275 2.01 5.43 18.74
C ALA A 275 0.61 4.85 18.40
N VAL A 276 0.45 3.53 18.33
CA VAL A 276 -0.87 2.89 18.12
C VAL A 276 -1.86 3.31 19.18
N LEU A 277 -1.47 3.23 20.47
CA LEU A 277 -2.35 3.54 21.58
C LEU A 277 -2.68 5.03 21.68
N SER A 278 -1.67 5.89 21.55
CA SER A 278 -1.84 7.34 21.66
C SER A 278 -2.65 7.90 20.49
N PHE A 279 -2.41 7.42 19.28
CA PHE A 279 -3.16 7.85 18.10
C PHE A 279 -4.62 7.44 18.16
N ALA A 280 -4.91 6.19 18.57
CA ALA A 280 -6.29 5.74 18.76
C ALA A 280 -7.04 6.58 19.81
N ARG A 281 -6.38 6.95 20.91
CA ARG A 281 -6.99 7.75 21.99
C ARG A 281 -7.20 9.22 21.61
N SER A 282 -6.36 9.76 20.73
CA SER A 282 -6.43 11.15 20.26
C SER A 282 -7.38 11.35 19.10
N GLU A 283 -7.29 10.47 18.08
CA GLU A 283 -8.01 10.64 16.82
C GLU A 283 -9.27 9.76 16.72
N GLY A 284 -9.40 8.71 17.54
CA GLY A 284 -10.41 7.67 17.32
C GLY A 284 -10.17 6.86 16.04
N ILE A 285 -8.96 6.87 15.53
CA ILE A 285 -8.53 6.19 14.31
C ILE A 285 -7.53 5.10 14.68
N PHE A 286 -7.68 3.91 14.11
CA PHE A 286 -6.83 2.77 14.42
C PHE A 286 -5.72 2.62 13.38
N ILE A 287 -4.49 2.53 13.86
CA ILE A 287 -3.29 2.21 13.09
C ILE A 287 -2.70 0.90 13.63
N GLU A 288 -1.81 0.27 12.87
CA GLU A 288 -1.24 -1.03 13.25
C GLU A 288 0.30 -0.95 13.37
N ASN A 289 0.90 -1.98 13.99
CA ASN A 289 2.30 -1.93 14.43
C ASN A 289 3.33 -2.11 13.31
N VAL A 290 2.97 -2.72 12.17
CA VAL A 290 3.95 -3.13 11.14
C VAL A 290 4.35 -1.97 10.23
N TYR A 291 3.37 -1.19 9.76
CA TYR A 291 3.55 -0.15 8.76
C TYR A 291 3.21 1.24 9.29
N THR A 292 1.96 1.41 9.69
CA THR A 292 1.37 2.73 9.90
C THR A 292 1.91 3.43 11.14
N SER A 293 2.15 2.71 12.22
CA SER A 293 2.74 3.29 13.44
C SER A 293 4.17 3.78 13.23
N LYS A 294 4.99 3.03 12.49
CA LYS A 294 6.39 3.43 12.20
C LYS A 294 6.46 4.71 11.38
N VAL A 295 5.53 4.87 10.41
CA VAL A 295 5.40 6.12 9.64
C VAL A 295 5.02 7.29 10.53
N LEU A 296 4.07 7.08 11.46
CA LEU A 296 3.66 8.12 12.41
C LEU A 296 4.83 8.53 13.30
N VAL A 297 5.58 7.57 13.87
CA VAL A 297 6.77 7.85 14.69
C VAL A 297 7.78 8.67 13.90
N GLY A 298 8.11 8.23 12.67
CA GLY A 298 9.05 8.96 11.82
C GLY A 298 8.59 10.37 11.46
N MET A 299 7.31 10.55 11.16
CA MET A 299 6.73 11.86 10.88
C MET A 299 6.84 12.79 12.08
N MET A 300 6.49 12.32 13.27
CA MET A 300 6.54 13.14 14.49
C MET A 300 7.98 13.53 14.85
N ASP A 301 8.92 12.60 14.75
CA ASP A 301 10.34 12.89 15.02
C ASP A 301 10.90 13.94 14.02
N TRP A 302 10.53 13.86 12.74
CA TRP A 302 10.95 14.87 11.76
C TRP A 302 10.35 16.25 12.04
N ILE A 303 9.14 16.32 12.55
CA ILE A 303 8.50 17.58 12.96
C ILE A 303 9.22 18.15 14.19
N GLU A 304 9.52 17.33 15.20
CA GLU A 304 10.23 17.72 16.40
C GLU A 304 11.64 18.24 16.09
N GLN A 305 12.33 17.59 15.14
CA GLN A 305 13.66 17.99 14.67
C GLN A 305 13.63 19.15 13.67
N GLU A 306 12.47 19.75 13.38
CA GLU A 306 12.30 20.87 12.43
C GLU A 306 12.80 20.55 11.00
N LYS A 307 12.83 19.27 10.63
CA LYS A 307 13.21 18.81 9.27
C LYS A 307 12.13 19.08 8.22
N VAL A 308 10.91 19.32 8.67
CA VAL A 308 9.75 19.64 7.85
C VAL A 308 9.05 20.88 8.35
N SER A 309 8.49 21.66 7.41
CA SER A 309 7.70 22.86 7.67
C SER A 309 6.51 22.93 6.72
N GLY A 310 5.49 23.70 7.09
CA GLY A 310 4.25 23.81 6.34
C GLY A 310 3.32 22.61 6.56
N PRO A 311 2.34 22.38 5.67
CA PRO A 311 1.42 21.27 5.80
C PRO A 311 2.13 19.90 5.68
N VAL A 312 1.87 19.01 6.62
CA VAL A 312 2.41 17.65 6.66
C VAL A 312 1.26 16.65 6.63
N CYS A 313 1.34 15.67 5.76
CA CYS A 313 0.31 14.66 5.59
C CYS A 313 0.82 13.28 6.00
N TYR A 314 0.12 12.66 6.91
CA TYR A 314 0.25 11.25 7.24
C TYR A 314 -0.60 10.42 6.26
N LEU A 315 0.02 9.53 5.50
CA LEU A 315 -0.69 8.59 4.64
C LEU A 315 -1.06 7.34 5.43
N HIS A 316 -2.31 7.24 5.84
CA HIS A 316 -2.85 6.07 6.54
C HIS A 316 -3.21 4.97 5.54
N THR A 317 -2.36 3.97 5.43
CA THR A 317 -2.46 2.91 4.41
C THR A 317 -3.34 1.72 4.79
N GLY A 318 -4.03 1.77 5.94
CA GLY A 318 -4.92 0.69 6.39
C GLY A 318 -4.25 -0.23 7.43
N GLY A 319 -4.58 -1.52 7.38
CA GLY A 319 -4.04 -2.53 8.31
C GLY A 319 -4.99 -2.92 9.44
N LEU A 320 -6.25 -2.48 9.41
CA LEU A 320 -7.22 -2.75 10.47
C LEU A 320 -7.42 -4.26 10.71
N GLY A 321 -7.45 -5.07 9.64
CA GLY A 321 -7.64 -6.52 9.79
C GLY A 321 -6.51 -7.16 10.59
N SER A 322 -5.26 -6.83 10.29
CA SER A 322 -4.10 -7.38 11.01
C SER A 322 -4.00 -6.89 12.47
N LEU A 323 -4.57 -5.72 12.78
CA LEU A 323 -4.56 -5.19 14.14
C LEU A 323 -5.26 -6.14 15.13
N PHE A 324 -6.38 -6.76 14.74
CA PHE A 324 -7.11 -7.70 15.59
C PHE A 324 -6.38 -9.04 15.86
N ALA A 325 -5.29 -9.30 15.20
CA ALA A 325 -4.40 -10.42 15.50
C ALA A 325 -3.15 -9.99 16.29
N GLN A 326 -2.99 -8.69 16.57
CA GLN A 326 -1.85 -8.13 17.31
C GLN A 326 -2.20 -7.83 18.79
N TYR A 327 -3.50 -7.77 19.13
CA TYR A 327 -4.00 -7.43 20.45
C TYR A 327 -5.01 -8.44 21.00
#